data_f3f94ed6eb3326602964ad125c0c637f
#
_entry.id   f3f94ed6eb3326602964ad125c0c637f
#
_cell.length_a   1.000
_cell.length_b   1.000
_cell.length_c   1.000
_cell.angle_alpha   90.00
_cell.angle_beta   90.00
_cell.angle_gamma   90.00
#
_symmetry.space_group_name_H-M   'P 1'
#
loop_
_entity.id
_entity.type
_entity.pdbx_description
1 polymer ?
#
loop_
_entity_poly.entity_id
_entity_poly.type
_entity_poly.pdbx_seq_one_letter_code
_entity_poly.pdbx_strand_id
1 'polypeptide(L)'
;MQTRNLNGSPHSRSNGLLLAARRLLTFYEHAPIMEYMGIAIKRIYEEPVASDGFRVLVDRLWPRGMTKERAALDLWLKAVSPSPSLRKWFGHDPAKFAEFQARYVAELDANTAVEDLRCICAEHPDVTLLYAAKDPQVNHALVLRDYLNESLQ
;
A
#
# COMPACT_ATOMS: atom_id res chain seq x y z
N MET A 1 40.14 56.50 -14.66
CA MET A 1 39.39 55.87 -13.59
C MET A 1 38.17 55.18 -14.20
N GLN A 2 38.25 53.88 -14.36
CA GLN A 2 37.09 53.05 -14.84
C GLN A 2 36.57 52.21 -13.69
N THR A 3 35.34 52.45 -13.33
CA THR A 3 34.61 51.64 -12.36
C THR A 3 34.00 50.46 -13.08
N ARG A 4 34.43 49.24 -12.76
CA ARG A 4 33.81 47.99 -13.23
C ARG A 4 32.58 47.68 -12.39
N ASN A 5 31.43 47.70 -13.03
CA ASN A 5 30.20 47.12 -12.47
C ASN A 5 30.27 45.58 -12.52
N LEU A 6 30.31 44.97 -11.36
CA LEU A 6 30.11 43.53 -11.19
C LEU A 6 28.67 43.30 -10.78
N ASN A 7 27.77 43.18 -11.76
CA ASN A 7 26.44 42.60 -11.55
C ASN A 7 26.46 41.18 -12.06
N GLY A 8 26.83 40.25 -11.18
CA GLY A 8 26.60 38.84 -11.35
C GLY A 8 25.37 38.44 -10.57
N SER A 9 24.25 38.34 -11.25
CA SER A 9 23.00 37.81 -10.65
C SER A 9 23.09 36.30 -10.47
N PRO A 10 22.87 35.78 -9.27
CA PRO A 10 22.68 34.33 -9.07
C PRO A 10 21.18 34.01 -9.14
N HIS A 11 20.66 33.89 -10.34
CA HIS A 11 19.27 33.49 -10.53
C HIS A 11 19.19 32.38 -11.56
N SER A 12 19.17 31.14 -11.15
CA SER A 12 18.65 30.05 -12.00
C SER A 12 18.43 28.69 -11.35
N ARG A 13 18.64 28.51 -10.05
CA ARG A 13 18.48 27.17 -9.47
C ARG A 13 17.25 26.94 -8.56
N SER A 14 16.54 27.99 -8.19
CA SER A 14 15.36 27.86 -7.30
C SER A 14 14.04 27.65 -8.03
N ASN A 15 13.95 28.01 -9.31
CA ASN A 15 12.68 27.92 -10.06
C ASN A 15 12.28 26.49 -10.46
N GLY A 16 13.23 25.58 -10.64
CA GLY A 16 12.96 24.20 -11.02
C GLY A 16 12.33 23.38 -9.89
N LEU A 17 12.80 23.58 -8.67
CA LEU A 17 12.27 22.90 -7.48
C LEU A 17 10.88 23.41 -7.08
N LEU A 18 10.62 24.71 -7.22
CA LEU A 18 9.30 25.29 -6.97
C LEU A 18 8.24 24.86 -8.00
N LEU A 19 8.63 24.69 -9.27
CA LEU A 19 7.75 24.20 -10.33
C LEU A 19 7.43 22.71 -10.18
N ALA A 20 8.39 21.90 -9.73
CA ALA A 20 8.17 20.49 -9.43
C ALA A 20 7.26 20.32 -8.21
N ALA A 21 7.46 21.12 -7.17
CA ALA A 21 6.60 21.13 -5.99
C ALA A 21 5.18 21.64 -6.32
N ARG A 22 5.05 22.63 -7.20
CA ARG A 22 3.74 23.10 -7.68
C ARG A 22 3.01 22.07 -8.55
N ARG A 23 3.72 21.30 -9.38
CA ARG A 23 3.12 20.22 -10.16
C ARG A 23 2.63 19.08 -9.27
N LEU A 24 3.35 18.72 -8.22
CA LEU A 24 2.91 17.77 -7.22
C LEU A 24 1.69 18.27 -6.44
N LEU A 25 1.67 19.53 -6.01
CA LEU A 25 0.54 20.15 -5.32
C LEU A 25 -0.71 20.25 -6.21
N THR A 26 -0.56 20.57 -7.50
CA THR A 26 -1.68 20.67 -8.44
C THR A 26 -2.29 19.30 -8.73
N PHE A 27 -1.47 18.24 -8.74
CA PHE A 27 -1.94 16.87 -8.85
C PHE A 27 -2.75 16.44 -7.62
N TYR A 28 -2.32 16.89 -6.43
CA TYR A 28 -3.03 16.65 -5.16
C TYR A 28 -4.37 17.39 -5.06
N GLU A 29 -4.45 18.61 -5.58
CA GLU A 29 -5.67 19.44 -5.50
C GLU A 29 -6.80 18.98 -6.44
N HIS A 30 -6.50 18.20 -7.49
CA HIS A 30 -7.46 17.77 -8.50
C HIS A 30 -7.76 16.27 -8.46
N ALA A 31 -7.08 15.48 -7.62
CA ALA A 31 -7.42 14.08 -7.43
C ALA A 31 -8.66 13.96 -6.54
N PRO A 32 -9.74 13.33 -6.99
CA PRO A 32 -10.88 13.05 -6.10
C PRO A 32 -10.38 12.23 -4.91
N ILE A 33 -10.86 12.55 -3.71
CA ILE A 33 -10.49 11.88 -2.44
C ILE A 33 -10.61 10.35 -2.54
N MET A 34 -11.46 9.86 -3.44
CA MET A 34 -11.66 8.44 -3.73
C MET A 34 -10.46 7.76 -4.43
N GLU A 35 -9.62 8.48 -5.18
CA GLU A 35 -8.45 7.93 -5.86
C GLU A 35 -7.30 7.58 -4.91
N TYR A 36 -7.24 8.24 -3.74
CA TYR A 36 -6.30 7.89 -2.68
C TYR A 36 -6.67 6.64 -1.91
N MET A 37 -7.91 6.18 -2.03
CA MET A 37 -8.44 5.00 -1.39
C MET A 37 -8.56 3.81 -2.36
N GLY A 38 -7.76 3.79 -3.42
CA GLY A 38 -7.75 2.73 -4.43
C GLY A 38 -7.26 1.36 -3.93
N ILE A 39 -7.10 1.20 -2.61
CA ILE A 39 -6.71 -0.07 -2.02
C ILE A 39 -7.95 -0.70 -1.37
N ALA A 40 -8.47 -1.75 -2.00
CA ALA A 40 -9.55 -2.56 -1.47
C ALA A 40 -9.00 -3.84 -0.84
N ILE A 41 -9.79 -4.44 0.02
CA ILE A 41 -9.57 -5.81 0.48
C ILE A 41 -10.71 -6.69 0.01
N LYS A 42 -10.43 -7.94 -0.29
CA LYS A 42 -11.43 -8.90 -0.75
C LYS A 42 -11.03 -10.31 -0.34
N ARG A 43 -12.00 -11.10 0.04
CA ARG A 43 -11.73 -12.51 0.29
C ARG A 43 -11.44 -13.21 -1.02
N ILE A 44 -10.37 -14.00 -1.09
CA ILE A 44 -9.93 -14.65 -2.34
C ILE A 44 -10.98 -15.60 -2.92
N TYR A 45 -11.92 -16.09 -2.09
CA TYR A 45 -12.98 -16.99 -2.53
C TYR A 45 -14.15 -16.28 -3.22
N GLU A 46 -14.20 -14.96 -3.17
CA GLU A 46 -15.16 -14.15 -3.93
C GLU A 46 -14.74 -14.07 -5.40
N GLU A 47 -15.73 -13.98 -6.30
CA GLU A 47 -15.49 -13.93 -7.73
C GLU A 47 -14.62 -12.72 -8.14
N PRO A 48 -13.58 -12.94 -8.97
CA PRO A 48 -12.85 -11.84 -9.57
C PRO A 48 -13.75 -10.96 -10.45
N VAL A 49 -13.58 -9.65 -10.33
CA VAL A 49 -14.28 -8.67 -11.19
C VAL A 49 -13.30 -7.65 -11.72
N ALA A 50 -13.61 -7.02 -12.84
CA ALA A 50 -12.73 -6.06 -13.49
C ALA A 50 -12.35 -4.88 -12.58
N SER A 51 -13.27 -4.44 -11.73
CA SER A 51 -13.04 -3.36 -10.77
C SER A 51 -12.04 -3.69 -9.66
N ASP A 52 -11.66 -4.96 -9.48
CA ASP A 52 -10.60 -5.35 -8.53
C ASP A 52 -9.25 -4.73 -8.89
N GLY A 53 -9.02 -4.42 -10.15
CA GLY A 53 -7.75 -3.88 -10.62
C GLY A 53 -6.61 -4.88 -10.46
N PHE A 54 -5.48 -4.45 -9.91
CA PHE A 54 -4.32 -5.29 -9.65
C PHE A 54 -4.56 -6.15 -8.40
N ARG A 55 -4.55 -7.46 -8.56
CA ARG A 55 -4.92 -8.43 -7.52
C ARG A 55 -3.68 -9.02 -6.86
N VAL A 56 -3.50 -8.74 -5.56
CA VAL A 56 -2.34 -9.18 -4.77
C VAL A 56 -2.78 -10.08 -3.64
N LEU A 57 -2.33 -11.32 -3.62
CA LEU A 57 -2.51 -12.19 -2.45
C LEU A 57 -1.47 -11.83 -1.38
N VAL A 58 -1.93 -11.50 -0.19
CA VAL A 58 -1.09 -11.08 0.94
C VAL A 58 -0.99 -12.10 2.06
N ASP A 59 -1.48 -13.31 1.82
CA ASP A 59 -1.34 -14.44 2.73
C ASP A 59 0.02 -15.14 2.55
N ARG A 60 0.54 -15.71 3.61
CA ARG A 60 1.79 -16.47 3.57
C ARG A 60 1.63 -17.84 2.90
N LEU A 61 0.47 -18.47 3.07
CA LEU A 61 0.17 -19.79 2.53
C LEU A 61 -0.84 -19.69 1.40
N TRP A 62 -0.74 -20.60 0.44
CA TRP A 62 -1.71 -20.68 -0.64
C TRP A 62 -3.08 -21.08 -0.07
N PRO A 63 -4.16 -20.38 -0.47
CA PRO A 63 -5.49 -20.65 0.04
C PRO A 63 -5.97 -22.07 -0.30
N ARG A 64 -6.50 -22.75 0.70
CA ARG A 64 -6.97 -24.13 0.53
C ARG A 64 -8.11 -24.22 -0.49
N GLY A 65 -8.01 -25.17 -1.41
CA GLY A 65 -9.03 -25.40 -2.42
C GLY A 65 -9.09 -24.37 -3.56
N MET A 66 -8.17 -23.42 -3.59
CA MET A 66 -8.11 -22.39 -4.62
C MET A 66 -7.19 -22.80 -5.76
N THR A 67 -7.66 -22.75 -7.01
CA THR A 67 -6.82 -22.92 -8.19
C THR A 67 -6.21 -21.61 -8.61
N LYS A 68 -5.11 -21.63 -9.35
CA LYS A 68 -4.47 -20.43 -9.90
C LYS A 68 -5.43 -19.65 -10.82
N GLU A 69 -6.18 -20.36 -11.63
CA GLU A 69 -7.15 -19.79 -12.56
C GLU A 69 -8.27 -19.05 -11.83
N ARG A 70 -8.81 -19.64 -10.77
CA ARG A 70 -9.87 -19.02 -9.96
C ARG A 70 -9.34 -17.84 -9.13
N ALA A 71 -8.12 -17.94 -8.62
CA ALA A 71 -7.50 -16.87 -7.86
C ALA A 71 -7.27 -15.62 -8.71
N ALA A 72 -6.98 -15.80 -9.98
CA ALA A 72 -6.73 -14.71 -10.94
C ALA A 72 -5.78 -13.64 -10.38
N LEU A 73 -4.64 -14.07 -9.82
CA LEU A 73 -3.67 -13.18 -9.20
C LEU A 73 -2.78 -12.51 -10.24
N ASP A 74 -2.46 -11.26 -9.98
CA ASP A 74 -1.33 -10.58 -10.62
C ASP A 74 -0.04 -10.81 -9.83
N LEU A 75 -0.13 -10.92 -8.51
CA LEU A 75 1.03 -11.15 -7.64
C LEU A 75 0.65 -11.91 -6.36
N TRP A 76 1.54 -12.76 -5.90
CA TRP A 76 1.51 -13.32 -4.56
C TRP A 76 2.68 -12.77 -3.74
N LEU A 77 2.40 -11.87 -2.82
CA LEU A 77 3.40 -11.17 -2.01
C LEU A 77 3.43 -11.72 -0.57
N LYS A 78 4.00 -12.90 -0.40
CA LYS A 78 4.08 -13.60 0.89
C LYS A 78 4.79 -12.78 1.98
N ALA A 79 5.80 -12.02 1.58
CA ALA A 79 6.69 -11.33 2.50
C ALA A 79 6.01 -10.22 3.31
N VAL A 80 4.85 -9.70 2.87
CA VAL A 80 4.11 -8.68 3.64
C VAL A 80 3.17 -9.28 4.67
N SER A 81 2.99 -10.60 4.69
CA SER A 81 2.14 -11.26 5.68
C SER A 81 2.76 -11.21 7.08
N PRO A 82 1.94 -11.33 8.14
CA PRO A 82 2.48 -11.43 9.50
C PRO A 82 3.43 -12.60 9.64
N SER A 83 4.38 -12.49 10.56
CA SER A 83 5.30 -13.60 10.88
C SER A 83 4.54 -14.86 11.29
N PRO A 84 5.11 -16.05 11.09
CA PRO A 84 4.49 -17.30 11.54
C PRO A 84 4.19 -17.31 13.04
N SER A 85 5.06 -16.72 13.86
CA SER A 85 4.87 -16.63 15.31
C SER A 85 3.68 -15.72 15.66
N LEU A 86 3.57 -14.56 14.99
CA LEU A 86 2.44 -13.64 15.22
C LEU A 86 1.12 -14.25 14.77
N ARG A 87 1.11 -14.92 13.62
CA ARG A 87 -0.07 -15.63 13.13
C ARG A 87 -0.55 -16.70 14.12
N LYS A 88 0.38 -17.50 14.63
CA LYS A 88 0.09 -18.56 15.59
C LYS A 88 -0.47 -17.99 16.90
N TRP A 89 0.16 -16.93 17.41
CA TRP A 89 -0.30 -16.27 18.62
C TRP A 89 -1.70 -15.68 18.46
N PHE A 90 -1.97 -15.04 17.33
CA PHE A 90 -3.27 -14.42 17.05
C PHE A 90 -4.39 -15.45 16.92
N GLY A 91 -4.20 -16.52 16.13
CA GLY A 91 -5.16 -17.62 15.96
C GLY A 91 -6.56 -17.17 15.53
N HIS A 92 -6.68 -16.04 14.85
CA HIS A 92 -7.96 -15.42 14.45
C HIS A 92 -8.89 -15.08 15.64
N ASP A 93 -8.35 -14.91 16.82
CA ASP A 93 -9.11 -14.56 18.02
C ASP A 93 -9.45 -13.06 18.02
N PRO A 94 -10.74 -12.67 17.91
CA PRO A 94 -11.12 -11.26 17.89
C PRO A 94 -10.69 -10.49 19.14
N ALA A 95 -10.61 -11.16 20.29
CA ALA A 95 -10.14 -10.54 21.54
C ALA A 95 -8.68 -10.11 21.49
N LYS A 96 -7.87 -10.72 20.61
CA LYS A 96 -6.46 -10.41 20.41
C LYS A 96 -6.23 -9.41 19.28
N PHE A 97 -7.27 -8.99 18.56
CA PHE A 97 -7.10 -8.23 17.33
C PHE A 97 -6.41 -6.88 17.54
N ALA A 98 -6.75 -6.14 18.58
CA ALA A 98 -6.11 -4.85 18.87
C ALA A 98 -4.60 -4.99 19.12
N GLU A 99 -4.18 -6.00 19.89
CA GLU A 99 -2.76 -6.28 20.12
C GLU A 99 -2.09 -6.85 18.85
N PHE A 100 -2.80 -7.67 18.08
CA PHE A 100 -2.34 -8.16 16.78
C PHE A 100 -2.03 -7.00 15.84
N GLN A 101 -2.93 -6.01 15.74
CA GLN A 101 -2.71 -4.82 14.92
C GLN A 101 -1.43 -4.10 15.30
N ALA A 102 -1.21 -3.83 16.59
CA ALA A 102 -0.02 -3.15 17.06
C ALA A 102 1.26 -3.92 16.74
N ARG A 103 1.26 -5.24 16.94
CA ARG A 103 2.40 -6.11 16.65
C ARG A 103 2.67 -6.22 15.16
N TYR A 104 1.62 -6.34 14.34
CA TYR A 104 1.77 -6.43 12.88
C TYR A 104 2.28 -5.11 12.29
N VAL A 105 1.79 -3.97 12.75
CA VAL A 105 2.30 -2.65 12.34
C VAL A 105 3.79 -2.53 12.67
N ALA A 106 4.24 -2.99 13.83
CA ALA A 106 5.66 -3.00 14.18
C ALA A 106 6.49 -3.90 13.23
N GLU A 107 5.96 -5.04 12.82
CA GLU A 107 6.61 -5.88 11.80
C GLU A 107 6.66 -5.18 10.44
N LEU A 108 5.58 -4.50 10.02
CA LEU A 108 5.51 -3.77 8.75
C LEU A 108 6.50 -2.60 8.70
N ASP A 109 6.70 -1.90 9.81
CA ASP A 109 7.66 -0.81 9.91
C ASP A 109 9.10 -1.26 9.62
N ALA A 110 9.42 -2.51 9.91
CA ALA A 110 10.73 -3.11 9.67
C ALA A 110 10.79 -3.96 8.38
N ASN A 111 9.71 -4.03 7.62
CA ASN A 111 9.57 -4.95 6.48
C ASN A 111 9.79 -4.22 5.15
N THR A 112 10.90 -4.52 4.48
CA THR A 112 11.25 -3.92 3.18
C THR A 112 10.29 -4.29 2.05
N ALA A 113 9.57 -5.41 2.15
CA ALA A 113 8.58 -5.82 1.15
C ALA A 113 7.37 -4.87 1.08
N VAL A 114 7.14 -4.06 2.10
CA VAL A 114 6.12 -3.01 2.08
C VAL A 114 6.40 -1.98 0.98
N GLU A 115 7.66 -1.68 0.70
CA GLU A 115 8.02 -0.74 -0.38
C GLU A 115 7.63 -1.29 -1.75
N ASP A 116 7.76 -2.60 -1.97
CA ASP A 116 7.30 -3.23 -3.21
C ASP A 116 5.79 -3.05 -3.38
N LEU A 117 5.04 -3.23 -2.30
CA LEU A 117 3.59 -3.03 -2.32
C LEU A 117 3.21 -1.56 -2.53
N ARG A 118 3.94 -0.63 -1.95
CA ARG A 118 3.76 0.81 -2.20
C ARG A 118 4.00 1.17 -3.66
N CYS A 119 5.03 0.62 -4.29
CA CYS A 119 5.29 0.82 -5.72
C CYS A 119 4.13 0.30 -6.57
N ILE A 120 3.58 -0.86 -6.25
CA ILE A 120 2.41 -1.43 -6.93
C ILE A 120 1.22 -0.49 -6.81
N CYS A 121 0.95 0.02 -5.61
CA CYS A 121 -0.15 0.96 -5.38
C CYS A 121 0.04 2.30 -6.12
N ALA A 122 1.29 2.73 -6.31
CA ALA A 122 1.59 3.93 -7.08
C ALA A 122 1.44 3.74 -8.60
N GLU A 123 1.69 2.53 -9.10
CA GLU A 123 1.62 2.19 -10.53
C GLU A 123 0.20 1.84 -11.00
N HIS A 124 -0.68 1.42 -10.09
CA HIS A 124 -2.02 0.95 -10.40
C HIS A 124 -3.07 1.79 -9.68
N PRO A 125 -4.10 2.30 -10.38
CA PRO A 125 -5.14 3.12 -9.75
C PRO A 125 -6.01 2.32 -8.78
N ASP A 126 -6.22 1.03 -9.06
CA ASP A 126 -7.00 0.11 -8.24
C ASP A 126 -6.16 -1.10 -7.88
N VAL A 127 -6.02 -1.36 -6.60
CA VAL A 127 -5.32 -2.53 -6.05
C VAL A 127 -6.25 -3.23 -5.07
N THR A 128 -6.39 -4.54 -5.21
CA THR A 128 -7.16 -5.36 -4.26
C THR A 128 -6.23 -6.33 -3.54
N LEU A 129 -6.16 -6.19 -2.22
CA LEU A 129 -5.45 -7.13 -1.36
C LEU A 129 -6.35 -8.32 -1.06
N LEU A 130 -5.91 -9.52 -1.42
CA LEU A 130 -6.66 -10.75 -1.27
C LEU A 130 -6.19 -11.54 -0.05
N TYR A 131 -7.14 -12.08 0.68
CA TYR A 131 -6.91 -12.88 1.88
C TYR A 131 -7.87 -14.06 1.96
N ALA A 132 -7.51 -15.09 2.73
CA ALA A 132 -8.32 -16.31 2.87
C ALA A 132 -9.17 -16.36 4.14
N ALA A 133 -8.85 -15.58 5.18
CA ALA A 133 -9.58 -15.55 6.45
C ALA A 133 -11.08 -15.35 6.26
N LYS A 134 -11.88 -15.92 7.16
CA LYS A 134 -13.34 -15.89 7.04
C LYS A 134 -13.96 -14.56 7.45
N ASP A 135 -13.38 -13.90 8.46
CA ASP A 135 -13.91 -12.65 9.01
C ASP A 135 -13.38 -11.44 8.24
N PRO A 136 -14.24 -10.67 7.56
CA PRO A 136 -13.80 -9.49 6.82
C PRO A 136 -13.37 -8.32 7.70
N GLN A 137 -13.68 -8.35 9.00
CA GLN A 137 -13.33 -7.30 9.96
C GLN A 137 -12.16 -7.66 10.87
N VAL A 138 -11.77 -8.93 10.94
CA VAL A 138 -10.71 -9.45 11.80
C VAL A 138 -9.72 -10.24 10.96
N ASN A 139 -8.86 -9.53 10.22
CA ASN A 139 -7.85 -10.13 9.35
C ASN A 139 -6.67 -9.17 9.13
N HIS A 140 -5.54 -9.73 8.72
CA HIS A 140 -4.32 -8.95 8.49
C HIS A 140 -4.39 -8.04 7.26
N ALA A 141 -5.18 -8.38 6.25
CA ALA A 141 -5.31 -7.55 5.05
C ALA A 141 -5.94 -6.20 5.37
N LEU A 142 -6.89 -6.17 6.31
CA LEU A 142 -7.49 -4.92 6.80
C LEU A 142 -6.43 -4.03 7.46
N VAL A 143 -5.61 -4.61 8.32
CA VAL A 143 -4.51 -3.88 9.00
C VAL A 143 -3.50 -3.35 7.97
N LEU A 144 -3.13 -4.17 7.00
CA LEU A 144 -2.19 -3.80 5.94
C LEU A 144 -2.74 -2.65 5.08
N ARG A 145 -4.00 -2.72 4.68
CA ARG A 145 -4.66 -1.63 3.94
C ARG A 145 -4.61 -0.31 4.72
N ASP A 146 -5.01 -0.34 5.97
CA ASP A 146 -5.02 0.85 6.82
C ASP A 146 -3.62 1.41 7.03
N TYR A 147 -2.63 0.54 7.22
CA TYR A 147 -1.22 0.91 7.30
C TYR A 147 -0.73 1.63 6.04
N LEU A 148 -1.07 1.12 4.87
CA LEU A 148 -0.69 1.74 3.59
C LEU A 148 -1.38 3.11 3.41
N ASN A 149 -2.66 3.21 3.76
CA ASN A 149 -3.41 4.46 3.66
C ASN A 149 -2.88 5.54 4.61
N GLU A 150 -2.51 5.20 5.83
CA GLU A 150 -1.92 6.13 6.80
C GLU A 150 -0.57 6.68 6.33
N SER A 151 0.21 5.87 5.63
CA SER A 151 1.52 6.27 5.09
C SER A 151 1.43 7.22 3.90
N LEU A 152 0.24 7.35 3.29
CA LEU A 152 0.00 8.23 2.14
C LEU A 152 -0.54 9.61 2.55
N GLN A 153 -0.81 9.82 3.82
CA GLN A 153 -1.20 11.10 4.40
C GLN A 153 0.01 11.90 4.88
#